data_1a7465b9a9376fbb3ba5b463204800c7
#
_entry.id   1a7465b9a9376fbb3ba5b463204800c7
#
_cell.length_a   1.000
_cell.length_b   1.000
_cell.length_c   1.000
_cell.angle_alpha   90.00
_cell.angle_beta   90.00
_cell.angle_gamma   90.00
#
_symmetry.space_group_name_H-M   'P 1'
#
loop_
_entity.id
_entity.type
_entity.pdbx_description
1 polymer ?
#
loop_
_entity_poly.entity_id
_entity_poly.type
_entity_poly.pdbx_seq_one_letter_code
_entity_poly.pdbx_strand_id
1 'polypeptide(L)'
;VGLWFGTLIALFVLIAPGTIVARISQLSWPVAIAIGPALTYGVVALGIIPYGALGIPWNGWTALAALVALCLLMTALQLLLARYRDREAESLGIGRWPAVTVAAGVLLGSLLIMWAAYRGLTHWQSVPSTWDAVWHANEVRFMLDTGQASSTHMGELRNVETHQALYYPSVFHAVAAVFCQLTGAAPTTGYTLSSVAASVWLFPSGAAVLTWRLIRPVSGEWRAAGVTATAAALSASFTSVPYVEFGVAAMPNLAAYGVAIPTFVLITSTLRHRDRIPAAVLALVGVFSVHLTGGFVVILFLLAWWLLDALFHPVRGRLADVATLGAVAVPTMLVLAPQFLGVLRQADIIAGHAFPSFKSAKQGVIDALLLHTRHLNDFPIQYGLVVLSYAGMAIL
;
A
#
# COMPACT_ATOMS: atom_id res chain seq x y z
N VAL A 1 8.81 -24.04 -0.05
CA VAL A 1 7.38 -23.80 -0.35
C VAL A 1 7.15 -23.66 -1.84
N GLY A 2 5.99 -24.14 -2.35
CA GLY A 2 5.60 -23.95 -3.75
C GLY A 2 4.98 -22.59 -4.00
N LEU A 3 4.91 -22.16 -5.28
CA LEU A 3 4.43 -20.84 -5.68
C LEU A 3 3.05 -20.52 -5.09
N TRP A 4 2.05 -21.36 -5.31
CA TRP A 4 0.68 -21.13 -4.87
C TRP A 4 0.53 -21.10 -3.35
N PHE A 5 1.04 -22.11 -2.69
CA PHE A 5 0.95 -22.21 -1.23
C PHE A 5 1.77 -21.10 -0.54
N GLY A 6 2.97 -20.83 -1.04
CA GLY A 6 3.78 -19.72 -0.55
C GLY A 6 3.13 -18.36 -0.73
N THR A 7 2.48 -18.11 -1.88
CA THR A 7 1.73 -16.89 -2.09
C THR A 7 0.55 -16.77 -1.12
N LEU A 8 -0.16 -17.86 -0.81
CA LEU A 8 -1.25 -17.83 0.18
C LEU A 8 -0.73 -17.49 1.59
N ILE A 9 0.41 -18.05 2.00
CA ILE A 9 1.03 -17.68 3.29
C ILE A 9 1.46 -16.20 3.27
N ALA A 10 2.09 -15.74 2.19
CA ALA A 10 2.49 -14.34 2.06
C ALA A 10 1.28 -13.39 2.09
N LEU A 11 0.18 -13.74 1.43
CA LEU A 11 -1.10 -13.01 1.52
C LEU A 11 -1.64 -12.99 2.97
N PHE A 12 -1.58 -14.11 3.67
CA PHE A 12 -2.00 -14.15 5.07
C PHE A 12 -1.17 -13.23 5.95
N VAL A 13 0.16 -13.26 5.84
CA VAL A 13 1.07 -12.38 6.58
C VAL A 13 0.83 -10.91 6.23
N LEU A 14 0.53 -10.61 4.98
CA LEU A 14 0.28 -9.25 4.51
C LEU A 14 -1.07 -8.70 4.94
N ILE A 15 -2.13 -9.52 4.95
CA ILE A 15 -3.52 -9.06 5.10
C ILE A 15 -4.01 -9.21 6.54
N ALA A 16 -3.76 -10.37 7.18
CA ALA A 16 -4.44 -10.73 8.42
C ALA A 16 -4.15 -9.77 9.59
N PRO A 17 -2.88 -9.37 9.88
CA PRO A 17 -2.59 -8.50 11.02
C PRO A 17 -3.34 -7.17 10.94
N GLY A 18 -3.28 -6.50 9.80
CA GLY A 18 -3.96 -5.23 9.60
C GLY A 18 -5.48 -5.36 9.53
N THR A 19 -6.01 -6.49 9.05
CA THR A 19 -7.46 -6.76 9.09
C THR A 19 -7.97 -6.84 10.52
N ILE A 20 -7.22 -7.45 11.44
CA ILE A 20 -7.57 -7.47 12.87
C ILE A 20 -7.66 -6.03 13.41
N VAL A 21 -6.65 -5.20 13.14
CA VAL A 21 -6.64 -3.80 13.57
C VAL A 21 -7.80 -3.02 12.93
N ALA A 22 -8.08 -3.25 11.65
CA ALA A 22 -9.21 -2.63 10.94
C ALA A 22 -10.55 -3.00 11.58
N ARG A 23 -10.72 -4.25 12.01
CA ARG A 23 -11.92 -4.72 12.69
C ARG A 23 -12.09 -4.11 14.09
N ILE A 24 -11.01 -3.95 14.83
CA ILE A 24 -10.99 -3.19 16.09
C ILE A 24 -11.46 -1.76 15.82
N SER A 25 -11.05 -1.16 14.70
CA SER A 25 -11.45 0.18 14.26
C SER A 25 -12.86 0.22 13.63
N GLN A 26 -13.66 -0.82 13.81
CA GLN A 26 -15.07 -0.93 13.39
C GLN A 26 -15.29 -0.83 11.87
N LEU A 27 -14.27 -1.06 11.05
CA LEU A 27 -14.44 -1.13 9.61
C LEU A 27 -15.17 -2.42 9.22
N SER A 28 -16.05 -2.37 8.22
CA SER A 28 -16.75 -3.55 7.69
C SER A 28 -15.75 -4.57 7.13
N TRP A 29 -16.10 -5.86 7.12
CA TRP A 29 -15.19 -6.92 6.66
C TRP A 29 -14.58 -6.66 5.27
N PRO A 30 -15.35 -6.29 4.22
CA PRO A 30 -14.75 -6.03 2.91
C PRO A 30 -13.72 -4.91 2.93
N VAL A 31 -14.03 -3.82 3.64
CA VAL A 31 -13.09 -2.68 3.78
C VAL A 31 -11.88 -3.08 4.64
N ALA A 32 -12.11 -3.81 5.73
CA ALA A 32 -11.03 -4.26 6.63
C ALA A 32 -10.00 -5.13 5.92
N ILE A 33 -10.45 -6.05 5.06
CA ILE A 33 -9.57 -6.93 4.28
C ILE A 33 -8.82 -6.13 3.20
N ALA A 34 -9.47 -5.16 2.57
CA ALA A 34 -8.82 -4.34 1.53
C ALA A 34 -7.78 -3.38 2.10
N ILE A 35 -8.05 -2.75 3.27
CA ILE A 35 -7.10 -1.84 3.93
C ILE A 35 -6.06 -2.57 4.79
N GLY A 36 -6.30 -3.87 5.07
CA GLY A 36 -5.44 -4.71 5.91
C GLY A 36 -3.96 -4.56 5.61
N PRO A 37 -3.50 -4.67 4.35
CA PRO A 37 -2.09 -4.49 4.01
C PRO A 37 -1.47 -3.17 4.47
N ALA A 38 -2.16 -2.04 4.29
CA ALA A 38 -1.67 -0.74 4.73
C ALA A 38 -1.51 -0.68 6.25
N LEU A 39 -2.46 -1.25 6.98
CA LEU A 39 -2.41 -1.34 8.43
C LEU A 39 -1.35 -2.35 8.91
N THR A 40 -1.16 -3.47 8.21
CA THR A 40 -0.05 -4.41 8.50
C THR A 40 1.29 -3.70 8.39
N TYR A 41 1.51 -2.96 7.31
CA TYR A 41 2.73 -2.17 7.16
C TYR A 41 2.88 -1.11 8.27
N GLY A 42 1.77 -0.49 8.71
CA GLY A 42 1.78 0.42 9.85
C GLY A 42 2.17 -0.26 11.17
N VAL A 43 1.64 -1.46 11.44
CA VAL A 43 2.02 -2.29 12.61
C VAL A 43 3.52 -2.57 12.59
N VAL A 44 4.02 -3.03 11.45
CA VAL A 44 5.44 -3.35 11.27
C VAL A 44 6.31 -2.10 11.45
N ALA A 45 5.92 -0.98 10.84
CA ALA A 45 6.65 0.30 10.97
C ALA A 45 6.80 0.76 12.43
N LEU A 46 5.70 0.65 13.20
CA LEU A 46 5.70 1.01 14.63
C LEU A 46 6.49 0.03 15.49
N GLY A 47 6.67 -1.21 15.04
CA GLY A 47 7.49 -2.21 15.74
C GLY A 47 8.97 -2.08 15.45
N ILE A 48 9.37 -2.08 14.18
CA ILE A 48 10.78 -2.19 13.78
C ILE A 48 11.66 -1.02 14.24
N ILE A 49 11.12 0.21 14.29
CA ILE A 49 11.90 1.39 14.68
C ILE A 49 12.30 1.33 16.15
N PRO A 50 11.38 1.22 17.13
CA PRO A 50 11.77 1.12 18.53
C PRO A 50 12.53 -0.17 18.84
N TYR A 51 12.19 -1.30 18.20
CA TYR A 51 12.92 -2.54 18.42
C TYR A 51 14.37 -2.43 17.96
N GLY A 52 14.62 -1.85 16.78
CA GLY A 52 15.98 -1.60 16.31
C GLY A 52 16.77 -0.68 17.23
N ALA A 53 16.16 0.38 17.74
CA ALA A 53 16.80 1.30 18.70
C ALA A 53 17.11 0.65 20.05
N LEU A 54 16.33 -0.35 20.47
CA LEU A 54 16.50 -1.08 21.74
C LEU A 54 17.32 -2.37 21.57
N GLY A 55 17.79 -2.70 20.37
CA GLY A 55 18.50 -3.96 20.10
C GLY A 55 17.61 -5.19 20.21
N ILE A 56 16.28 -5.05 20.11
CA ILE A 56 15.33 -6.17 20.12
C ILE A 56 15.25 -6.75 18.71
N PRO A 57 15.58 -8.05 18.51
CA PRO A 57 15.59 -8.64 17.18
C PRO A 57 14.18 -8.73 16.59
N TRP A 58 14.05 -8.40 15.30
CA TRP A 58 12.82 -8.58 14.53
C TRP A 58 12.64 -10.05 14.14
N ASN A 59 11.56 -10.64 14.61
CA ASN A 59 11.18 -12.01 14.28
C ASN A 59 9.65 -12.18 14.43
N GLY A 60 9.14 -13.38 14.13
CA GLY A 60 7.71 -13.67 14.21
C GLY A 60 7.09 -13.39 15.59
N TRP A 61 7.83 -13.61 16.68
CA TRP A 61 7.34 -13.36 18.05
C TRP A 61 7.30 -11.86 18.36
N THR A 62 8.33 -11.12 18.01
CA THR A 62 8.36 -9.67 18.22
C THR A 62 7.39 -8.95 17.29
N ALA A 63 7.16 -9.46 16.07
CA ALA A 63 6.10 -8.99 15.19
C ALA A 63 4.71 -9.23 15.78
N LEU A 64 4.47 -10.40 16.39
CA LEU A 64 3.22 -10.69 17.10
C LEU A 64 3.06 -9.79 18.33
N ALA A 65 4.12 -9.56 19.08
CA ALA A 65 4.09 -8.65 20.24
C ALA A 65 3.74 -7.21 19.81
N ALA A 66 4.32 -6.72 18.72
CA ALA A 66 3.97 -5.42 18.15
C ALA A 66 2.49 -5.34 17.72
N LEU A 67 1.98 -6.39 17.07
CA LEU A 67 0.57 -6.50 16.71
C LEU A 67 -0.34 -6.44 17.94
N VAL A 68 -0.06 -7.25 18.98
CA VAL A 68 -0.85 -7.28 20.21
C VAL A 68 -0.84 -5.93 20.91
N ALA A 69 0.34 -5.31 21.07
CA ALA A 69 0.47 -3.99 21.68
C ALA A 69 -0.35 -2.93 20.92
N LEU A 70 -0.31 -2.98 19.58
CA LEU A 70 -1.07 -2.05 18.77
C LEU A 70 -2.58 -2.34 18.81
N CYS A 71 -3.01 -3.60 18.84
CA CYS A 71 -4.41 -3.95 19.05
C CYS A 71 -4.95 -3.41 20.38
N LEU A 72 -4.17 -3.49 21.46
CA LEU A 72 -4.53 -2.92 22.75
C LEU A 72 -4.64 -1.40 22.68
N LEU A 73 -3.65 -0.73 22.07
CA LEU A 73 -3.68 0.71 21.85
C LEU A 73 -4.90 1.14 21.03
N MET A 74 -5.15 0.48 19.91
CA MET A 74 -6.29 0.77 19.04
C MET A 74 -7.62 0.54 19.75
N THR A 75 -7.73 -0.49 20.59
CA THR A 75 -8.91 -0.74 21.41
C THR A 75 -9.12 0.41 22.42
N ALA A 76 -8.06 0.84 23.11
CA ALA A 76 -8.13 1.98 24.03
C ALA A 76 -8.55 3.28 23.33
N LEU A 77 -7.96 3.56 22.16
CA LEU A 77 -8.35 4.73 21.35
C LEU A 77 -9.81 4.65 20.89
N GLN A 78 -10.28 3.47 20.49
CA GLN A 78 -11.68 3.29 20.08
C GLN A 78 -12.66 3.48 21.25
N LEU A 79 -12.29 3.06 22.45
CA LEU A 79 -13.09 3.32 23.65
C LEU A 79 -13.15 4.82 23.97
N LEU A 80 -12.02 5.53 23.88
CA LEU A 80 -11.97 6.98 24.08
C LEU A 80 -12.78 7.76 23.03
N LEU A 81 -12.77 7.27 21.78
CA LEU A 81 -13.48 7.91 20.68
C LEU A 81 -14.93 7.43 20.52
N ALA A 82 -15.40 6.51 21.36
CA ALA A 82 -16.76 5.95 21.28
C ALA A 82 -17.85 7.02 21.30
N ARG A 83 -17.62 8.14 22.01
CA ARG A 83 -18.52 9.31 22.09
C ARG A 83 -18.68 10.06 20.76
N TYR A 84 -17.71 9.95 19.85
CA TYR A 84 -17.72 10.58 18.53
C TYR A 84 -18.23 9.63 17.43
N ARG A 85 -18.60 8.41 17.81
CA ARG A 85 -19.12 7.42 16.86
C ARG A 85 -20.57 7.76 16.55
N ASP A 86 -20.80 8.05 15.28
CA ASP A 86 -22.15 8.20 14.77
C ASP A 86 -22.80 6.81 14.68
N ARG A 87 -23.87 6.57 15.47
CA ARG A 87 -24.54 5.27 15.51
C ARG A 87 -25.33 4.95 14.23
N GLU A 88 -25.67 5.99 13.47
CA GLU A 88 -26.29 5.89 12.16
C GLU A 88 -25.26 5.80 11.02
N ALA A 89 -23.98 5.72 11.40
CA ALA A 89 -22.91 5.59 10.42
C ALA A 89 -23.19 4.44 9.48
N GLU A 90 -23.57 4.82 8.28
CA GLU A 90 -23.66 3.98 7.11
C GLU A 90 -22.67 2.81 7.21
N SER A 91 -23.16 1.65 7.59
CA SER A 91 -22.57 0.47 7.01
C SER A 91 -22.61 0.78 5.50
N LEU A 92 -21.47 0.79 4.81
CA LEU A 92 -21.50 0.58 3.36
C LEU A 92 -22.08 -0.81 3.17
N GLY A 93 -23.38 -0.92 3.53
CA GLY A 93 -24.11 -2.15 3.55
C GLY A 93 -24.09 -2.70 2.16
N ILE A 94 -23.25 -3.68 1.97
CA ILE A 94 -23.26 -4.45 0.75
C ILE A 94 -24.03 -5.72 1.05
N GLY A 95 -25.11 -5.93 0.32
CA GLY A 95 -25.88 -7.16 0.38
C GLY A 95 -25.00 -8.37 0.01
N ARG A 96 -25.39 -9.56 0.50
CA ARG A 96 -24.61 -10.78 0.32
C ARG A 96 -24.23 -11.03 -1.15
N TRP A 97 -25.18 -10.96 -2.07
CA TRP A 97 -24.93 -11.26 -3.48
C TRP A 97 -24.12 -10.18 -4.22
N PRO A 98 -24.41 -8.88 -4.05
CA PRO A 98 -23.51 -7.81 -4.49
C PRO A 98 -22.07 -7.98 -3.98
N ALA A 99 -21.87 -8.37 -2.71
CA ALA A 99 -20.57 -8.64 -2.15
C ALA A 99 -19.87 -9.82 -2.86
N VAL A 100 -20.59 -10.89 -3.17
CA VAL A 100 -20.07 -12.03 -3.96
C VAL A 100 -19.66 -11.57 -5.35
N THR A 101 -20.45 -10.70 -6.00
CA THR A 101 -20.10 -10.16 -7.32
C THR A 101 -18.80 -9.37 -7.26
N VAL A 102 -18.64 -8.49 -6.28
CA VAL A 102 -17.38 -7.73 -6.08
C VAL A 102 -16.21 -8.67 -5.80
N ALA A 103 -16.40 -9.64 -4.91
CA ALA A 103 -15.36 -10.62 -4.58
C ALA A 103 -14.94 -11.46 -5.80
N ALA A 104 -15.88 -11.81 -6.67
CA ALA A 104 -15.58 -12.50 -7.93
C ALA A 104 -14.70 -11.65 -8.87
N GLY A 105 -14.98 -10.34 -8.97
CA GLY A 105 -14.16 -9.42 -9.74
C GLY A 105 -12.73 -9.27 -9.17
N VAL A 106 -12.61 -9.13 -7.85
CA VAL A 106 -11.31 -9.11 -7.17
C VAL A 106 -10.56 -10.42 -7.40
N LEU A 107 -11.22 -11.56 -7.23
CA LEU A 107 -10.61 -12.88 -7.46
C LEU A 107 -10.14 -13.04 -8.91
N LEU A 108 -10.95 -12.62 -9.88
CA LEU A 108 -10.59 -12.68 -11.29
C LEU A 108 -9.34 -11.84 -11.58
N GLY A 109 -9.29 -10.58 -11.11
CA GLY A 109 -8.11 -9.72 -11.26
C GLY A 109 -6.88 -10.35 -10.59
N SER A 110 -7.03 -10.87 -9.38
CA SER A 110 -5.96 -11.57 -8.66
C SER A 110 -5.45 -12.80 -9.40
N LEU A 111 -6.34 -13.62 -9.96
CA LEU A 111 -5.96 -14.81 -10.74
C LEU A 111 -5.26 -14.45 -12.06
N LEU A 112 -5.68 -13.39 -12.72
CA LEU A 112 -5.01 -12.90 -13.94
C LEU A 112 -3.59 -12.42 -13.63
N ILE A 113 -3.40 -11.66 -12.56
CA ILE A 113 -2.05 -11.22 -12.12
C ILE A 113 -1.21 -12.43 -11.70
N MET A 114 -1.80 -13.37 -10.96
CA MET A 114 -1.11 -14.60 -10.55
C MET A 114 -0.70 -15.45 -11.76
N TRP A 115 -1.56 -15.54 -12.79
CA TRP A 115 -1.25 -16.21 -14.04
C TRP A 115 -0.08 -15.53 -14.76
N ALA A 116 -0.08 -14.20 -14.83
CA ALA A 116 1.02 -13.44 -15.41
C ALA A 116 2.33 -13.66 -14.66
N ALA A 117 2.30 -13.66 -13.32
CA ALA A 117 3.45 -13.98 -12.48
C ALA A 117 3.97 -15.40 -12.75
N TYR A 118 3.08 -16.39 -12.80
CA TYR A 118 3.43 -17.77 -13.12
C TYR A 118 4.10 -17.90 -14.49
N ARG A 119 3.63 -17.14 -15.49
CA ARG A 119 4.19 -17.17 -16.86
C ARG A 119 5.48 -16.37 -17.00
N GLY A 120 5.63 -15.31 -16.22
CA GLY A 120 6.76 -14.37 -16.32
C GLY A 120 7.96 -14.71 -15.43
N LEU A 121 7.73 -15.42 -14.32
CA LEU A 121 8.80 -15.86 -13.45
C LEU A 121 9.52 -17.07 -14.03
N THR A 122 10.85 -17.02 -14.12
CA THR A 122 11.67 -18.19 -14.43
C THR A 122 11.50 -19.26 -13.36
N HIS A 123 11.55 -18.83 -12.10
CA HIS A 123 11.28 -19.66 -10.94
C HIS A 123 10.94 -18.77 -9.73
N TRP A 124 10.01 -19.21 -8.86
CA TRP A 124 9.60 -18.43 -7.66
C TRP A 124 10.67 -18.34 -6.56
N GLN A 125 11.76 -19.07 -6.70
CA GLN A 125 12.92 -18.99 -5.80
C GLN A 125 13.98 -18.01 -6.31
N SER A 126 13.86 -17.53 -7.54
CA SER A 126 14.75 -16.55 -8.14
C SER A 126 14.18 -15.14 -8.02
N VAL A 127 15.05 -14.16 -8.14
CA VAL A 127 14.70 -12.75 -8.23
C VAL A 127 14.86 -12.27 -9.67
N PRO A 128 14.18 -11.21 -10.11
CA PRO A 128 14.45 -10.57 -11.39
C PRO A 128 15.93 -10.20 -11.53
N SER A 129 16.47 -10.27 -12.74
CA SER A 129 17.88 -9.97 -13.04
C SER A 129 18.12 -8.45 -13.06
N THR A 130 17.83 -7.79 -11.95
CA THR A 130 18.01 -6.34 -11.79
C THR A 130 18.79 -6.04 -10.52
N TRP A 131 19.40 -4.86 -10.48
CA TRP A 131 20.15 -4.38 -9.31
C TRP A 131 19.24 -4.32 -8.06
N ASP A 132 18.05 -3.77 -8.21
CA ASP A 132 17.12 -3.59 -7.11
C ASP A 132 16.69 -4.92 -6.48
N ALA A 133 16.47 -5.96 -7.30
CA ALA A 133 16.11 -7.29 -6.80
C ALA A 133 17.18 -7.89 -5.90
N VAL A 134 18.45 -7.73 -6.28
CA VAL A 134 19.60 -8.21 -5.48
C VAL A 134 19.67 -7.45 -4.16
N TRP A 135 19.52 -6.12 -4.21
CA TRP A 135 19.48 -5.28 -3.02
C TRP A 135 18.37 -5.72 -2.06
N HIS A 136 17.14 -5.85 -2.54
CA HIS A 136 15.99 -6.22 -1.72
C HIS A 136 16.09 -7.62 -1.11
N ALA A 137 16.60 -8.59 -1.86
CA ALA A 137 16.83 -9.93 -1.31
C ALA A 137 17.90 -9.92 -0.21
N ASN A 138 18.94 -9.11 -0.37
CA ASN A 138 19.97 -8.93 0.66
C ASN A 138 19.44 -8.21 1.90
N GLU A 139 18.50 -7.27 1.79
CA GLU A 139 17.84 -6.69 2.96
C GLU A 139 17.08 -7.75 3.77
N VAL A 140 16.31 -8.62 3.09
CA VAL A 140 15.63 -9.73 3.77
C VAL A 140 16.65 -10.65 4.45
N ARG A 141 17.77 -10.96 3.78
CA ARG A 141 18.84 -11.77 4.34
C ARG A 141 19.46 -11.11 5.57
N PHE A 142 19.79 -9.82 5.50
CA PHE A 142 20.34 -9.05 6.61
C PHE A 142 19.44 -9.09 7.84
N MET A 143 18.12 -8.90 7.64
CA MET A 143 17.14 -8.97 8.74
C MET A 143 17.08 -10.36 9.37
N LEU A 144 17.19 -11.43 8.58
CA LEU A 144 17.17 -12.79 9.08
C LEU A 144 18.42 -13.15 9.88
N ASP A 145 19.59 -12.65 9.45
CA ASP A 145 20.86 -12.96 10.08
C ASP A 145 21.13 -12.12 11.33
N THR A 146 20.73 -10.84 11.32
CA THR A 146 21.05 -9.90 12.40
C THR A 146 19.87 -9.61 13.34
N GLY A 147 18.66 -9.85 12.89
CA GLY A 147 17.45 -9.38 13.56
C GLY A 147 17.20 -7.87 13.44
N GLN A 148 18.08 -7.12 12.76
CA GLN A 148 17.92 -5.67 12.58
C GLN A 148 17.00 -5.39 11.40
N ALA A 149 15.82 -4.80 11.66
CA ALA A 149 14.85 -4.44 10.62
C ALA A 149 14.53 -2.94 10.59
N SER A 150 15.12 -2.14 11.47
CA SER A 150 14.82 -0.71 11.54
C SER A 150 15.27 0.01 10.27
N SER A 151 14.37 0.79 9.68
CA SER A 151 14.64 1.64 8.51
C SER A 151 15.83 2.59 8.70
N THR A 152 16.15 2.93 9.97
CA THR A 152 17.26 3.82 10.30
C THR A 152 18.61 3.13 10.36
N HIS A 153 18.65 1.79 10.26
CA HIS A 153 19.87 0.96 10.33
C HIS A 153 20.15 0.17 9.05
N MET A 154 19.33 0.31 8.01
CA MET A 154 19.54 -0.39 6.73
C MET A 154 20.78 0.10 5.97
N GLY A 155 21.32 1.22 6.36
CA GLY A 155 22.57 1.74 5.81
C GLY A 155 23.78 0.84 6.07
N GLU A 156 23.78 0.06 7.13
CA GLU A 156 24.84 -0.89 7.44
C GLU A 156 25.03 -1.91 6.31
N LEU A 157 23.96 -2.35 5.66
CA LEU A 157 24.04 -3.22 4.50
C LEU A 157 24.66 -2.54 3.27
N ARG A 158 24.48 -1.23 3.11
CA ARG A 158 24.92 -0.48 1.94
C ARG A 158 26.35 0.09 2.08
N ASN A 159 26.77 0.36 3.30
CA ASN A 159 28.01 1.03 3.63
C ASN A 159 28.84 0.28 4.68
N VAL A 160 29.08 -1.00 4.44
CA VAL A 160 29.92 -1.84 5.31
C VAL A 160 31.30 -1.20 5.55
N GLU A 161 31.84 -0.50 4.55
CA GLU A 161 33.15 0.12 4.62
C GLU A 161 33.20 1.45 5.39
N THR A 162 32.12 2.24 5.28
CA THR A 162 32.06 3.60 5.86
C THR A 162 31.26 3.70 7.13
N HIS A 163 30.48 2.67 7.48
CA HIS A 163 29.56 2.62 8.63
C HIS A 163 28.59 3.82 8.68
N GLN A 164 28.31 4.44 7.54
CA GLN A 164 27.37 5.54 7.49
C GLN A 164 25.94 5.05 7.72
N ALA A 165 25.28 5.62 8.71
CA ALA A 165 23.86 5.37 8.97
C ALA A 165 23.03 5.95 7.81
N LEU A 166 22.59 5.12 6.90
CA LEU A 166 21.67 5.48 5.83
C LEU A 166 20.27 4.98 6.17
N TYR A 167 19.29 5.79 5.84
CA TYR A 167 17.88 5.40 5.90
C TYR A 167 17.50 4.64 4.63
N TYR A 168 16.76 3.55 4.80
CA TYR A 168 16.07 2.88 3.70
C TYR A 168 14.72 2.33 4.18
N PRO A 169 13.62 2.49 3.40
CA PRO A 169 12.32 1.91 3.75
C PRO A 169 12.39 0.39 3.83
N SER A 170 12.26 -0.17 5.02
CA SER A 170 12.51 -1.59 5.29
C SER A 170 11.26 -2.41 5.61
N VAL A 171 10.09 -1.76 5.71
CA VAL A 171 8.85 -2.40 6.17
C VAL A 171 8.40 -3.55 5.27
N PHE A 172 8.49 -3.40 3.94
CA PHE A 172 8.19 -4.48 2.99
C PHE A 172 9.07 -5.70 3.25
N HIS A 173 10.37 -5.49 3.46
CA HIS A 173 11.36 -6.54 3.71
C HIS A 173 11.17 -7.19 5.07
N ALA A 174 10.75 -6.42 6.09
CA ALA A 174 10.44 -6.94 7.42
C ALA A 174 9.23 -7.89 7.39
N VAL A 175 8.23 -7.62 6.55
CA VAL A 175 7.11 -8.54 6.28
C VAL A 175 7.60 -9.80 5.57
N ALA A 176 8.46 -9.66 4.55
CA ALA A 176 9.05 -10.80 3.84
C ALA A 176 9.96 -11.64 4.76
N ALA A 177 10.68 -11.03 5.70
CA ALA A 177 11.48 -11.76 6.69
C ALA A 177 10.61 -12.60 7.62
N VAL A 178 9.46 -12.08 8.09
CA VAL A 178 8.49 -12.87 8.86
C VAL A 178 7.97 -14.07 8.06
N PHE A 179 7.66 -13.85 6.77
CA PHE A 179 7.28 -14.95 5.88
C PHE A 179 8.39 -16.02 5.78
N CYS A 180 9.65 -15.63 5.62
CA CYS A 180 10.79 -16.56 5.58
C CYS A 180 10.90 -17.36 6.87
N GLN A 181 10.76 -16.71 8.01
CA GLN A 181 10.82 -17.38 9.33
C GLN A 181 9.68 -18.38 9.52
N LEU A 182 8.48 -18.08 9.07
CA LEU A 182 7.33 -18.98 9.16
C LEU A 182 7.43 -20.19 8.24
N THR A 183 8.11 -20.04 7.11
CA THR A 183 8.12 -21.06 6.05
C THR A 183 9.46 -21.78 5.89
N GLY A 184 10.52 -21.29 6.51
CA GLY A 184 11.89 -21.75 6.25
C GLY A 184 12.40 -21.41 4.84
N ALA A 185 11.74 -20.50 4.12
CA ALA A 185 12.10 -20.13 2.76
C ALA A 185 13.37 -19.27 2.71
N ALA A 186 14.14 -19.41 1.63
CA ALA A 186 15.29 -18.55 1.37
C ALA A 186 14.87 -17.08 1.16
N PRO A 187 15.75 -16.10 1.43
CA PRO A 187 15.46 -14.67 1.27
C PRO A 187 14.94 -14.30 -0.13
N THR A 188 15.51 -14.88 -1.18
CA THR A 188 15.07 -14.70 -2.58
C THR A 188 13.62 -15.16 -2.78
N THR A 189 13.26 -16.32 -2.23
CA THR A 189 11.90 -16.85 -2.24
C THR A 189 10.95 -15.94 -1.46
N GLY A 190 11.37 -15.49 -0.28
CA GLY A 190 10.58 -14.58 0.56
C GLY A 190 10.29 -13.27 -0.13
N TYR A 191 11.30 -12.65 -0.72
CA TYR A 191 11.13 -11.45 -1.52
C TYR A 191 10.16 -11.67 -2.70
N THR A 192 10.39 -12.71 -3.51
CA THR A 192 9.58 -12.96 -4.70
C THR A 192 8.13 -13.30 -4.35
N LEU A 193 7.88 -14.17 -3.38
CA LEU A 193 6.51 -14.52 -3.01
C LEU A 193 5.76 -13.40 -2.29
N SER A 194 6.44 -12.58 -1.48
CA SER A 194 5.84 -11.35 -0.93
C SER A 194 5.51 -10.35 -2.03
N SER A 195 6.34 -10.27 -3.06
CA SER A 195 6.12 -9.43 -4.25
C SER A 195 4.91 -9.89 -5.05
N VAL A 196 4.78 -11.20 -5.29
CA VAL A 196 3.61 -11.78 -5.94
C VAL A 196 2.36 -11.52 -5.11
N ALA A 197 2.40 -11.75 -3.79
CA ALA A 197 1.27 -11.50 -2.91
C ALA A 197 0.81 -10.03 -2.93
N ALA A 198 1.74 -9.08 -2.87
CA ALA A 198 1.43 -7.67 -3.01
C ALA A 198 0.77 -7.36 -4.36
N SER A 199 1.35 -7.86 -5.45
CA SER A 199 0.84 -7.63 -6.80
C SER A 199 -0.58 -8.17 -7.01
N VAL A 200 -0.84 -9.40 -6.58
CA VAL A 200 -2.14 -10.06 -6.80
C VAL A 200 -3.26 -9.50 -5.94
N TRP A 201 -2.93 -8.88 -4.81
CA TRP A 201 -3.96 -8.40 -3.89
C TRP A 201 -4.20 -6.89 -3.95
N LEU A 202 -3.15 -6.09 -3.94
CA LEU A 202 -3.28 -4.66 -3.65
C LEU A 202 -4.06 -3.90 -4.73
N PHE A 203 -3.85 -4.22 -6.00
CA PHE A 203 -4.50 -3.49 -7.11
C PHE A 203 -5.96 -3.89 -7.29
N PRO A 204 -6.34 -5.18 -7.36
CA PRO A 204 -7.75 -5.56 -7.45
C PRO A 204 -8.57 -5.10 -6.25
N SER A 205 -8.07 -5.26 -5.03
CA SER A 205 -8.77 -4.86 -3.82
C SER A 205 -8.85 -3.33 -3.66
N GLY A 206 -7.76 -2.62 -4.01
CA GLY A 206 -7.71 -1.16 -4.04
C GLY A 206 -8.69 -0.57 -5.05
N ALA A 207 -8.71 -1.10 -6.28
CA ALA A 207 -9.66 -0.71 -7.31
C ALA A 207 -11.12 -0.96 -6.87
N ALA A 208 -11.38 -2.11 -6.22
CA ALA A 208 -12.71 -2.42 -5.71
C ALA A 208 -13.17 -1.41 -4.66
N VAL A 209 -12.34 -1.12 -3.65
CA VAL A 209 -12.72 -0.23 -2.56
C VAL A 209 -12.92 1.21 -3.04
N LEU A 210 -12.09 1.68 -3.95
CA LEU A 210 -12.21 3.01 -4.54
C LEU A 210 -13.48 3.12 -5.40
N THR A 211 -13.67 2.17 -6.31
CA THR A 211 -14.83 2.18 -7.21
C THR A 211 -16.14 2.08 -6.44
N TRP A 212 -16.22 1.19 -5.44
CA TRP A 212 -17.39 1.11 -4.57
C TRP A 212 -17.70 2.44 -3.89
N ARG A 213 -16.66 3.09 -3.35
CA ARG A 213 -16.78 4.39 -2.67
C ARG A 213 -17.31 5.49 -3.59
N LEU A 214 -16.93 5.49 -4.86
CA LEU A 214 -17.33 6.50 -5.84
C LEU A 214 -18.72 6.22 -6.45
N ILE A 215 -19.00 4.96 -6.77
CA ILE A 215 -20.20 4.61 -7.55
C ILE A 215 -21.42 4.32 -6.68
N ARG A 216 -21.23 3.73 -5.48
CA ARG A 216 -22.35 3.36 -4.61
C ARG A 216 -23.28 4.52 -4.22
N PRO A 217 -22.78 5.74 -3.94
CA PRO A 217 -23.65 6.87 -3.59
C PRO A 217 -24.56 7.36 -4.74
N VAL A 218 -24.15 7.12 -5.99
CA VAL A 218 -24.81 7.65 -7.20
C VAL A 218 -25.54 6.57 -8.00
N SER A 219 -25.51 5.31 -7.56
CA SER A 219 -26.14 4.21 -8.29
C SER A 219 -26.74 3.16 -7.35
N GLY A 220 -27.65 2.36 -7.90
CA GLY A 220 -28.21 1.19 -7.20
C GLY A 220 -27.11 0.16 -6.89
N GLU A 221 -27.32 -0.63 -5.84
CA GLU A 221 -26.34 -1.54 -5.27
C GLU A 221 -25.80 -2.56 -6.29
N TRP A 222 -26.67 -3.18 -7.11
CA TRP A 222 -26.26 -4.14 -8.12
C TRP A 222 -25.41 -3.53 -9.24
N ARG A 223 -25.79 -2.31 -9.67
CA ARG A 223 -24.98 -1.58 -10.66
C ARG A 223 -23.60 -1.23 -10.08
N ALA A 224 -23.58 -0.73 -8.85
CA ALA A 224 -22.33 -0.45 -8.15
C ALA A 224 -21.47 -1.71 -8.02
N ALA A 225 -22.04 -2.86 -7.66
CA ALA A 225 -21.33 -4.12 -7.55
C ALA A 225 -20.75 -4.59 -8.89
N GLY A 226 -21.53 -4.51 -9.97
CA GLY A 226 -21.06 -4.85 -11.32
C GLY A 226 -19.89 -3.98 -11.79
N VAL A 227 -20.03 -2.65 -11.65
CA VAL A 227 -18.95 -1.70 -12.01
C VAL A 227 -17.71 -1.94 -11.17
N THR A 228 -17.89 -2.18 -9.87
CA THR A 228 -16.78 -2.45 -8.95
C THR A 228 -16.06 -3.75 -9.28
N ALA A 229 -16.81 -4.82 -9.57
CA ALA A 229 -16.24 -6.10 -9.99
C ALA A 229 -15.44 -5.96 -11.29
N THR A 230 -15.98 -5.22 -12.27
CA THR A 230 -15.31 -4.95 -13.55
C THR A 230 -14.01 -4.15 -13.34
N ALA A 231 -14.05 -3.09 -12.53
CA ALA A 231 -12.87 -2.29 -12.23
C ALA A 231 -11.78 -3.12 -11.53
N ALA A 232 -12.16 -3.97 -10.57
CA ALA A 232 -11.24 -4.88 -9.90
C ALA A 232 -10.58 -5.86 -10.87
N ALA A 233 -11.34 -6.48 -11.77
CA ALA A 233 -10.82 -7.40 -12.77
C ALA A 233 -9.91 -6.67 -13.79
N LEU A 234 -10.31 -5.48 -14.26
CA LEU A 234 -9.53 -4.68 -15.21
C LEU A 234 -8.23 -4.13 -14.62
N SER A 235 -8.09 -4.07 -13.28
CA SER A 235 -6.82 -3.68 -12.67
C SER A 235 -5.65 -4.57 -13.10
N ALA A 236 -5.91 -5.83 -13.48
CA ALA A 236 -4.93 -6.74 -14.04
C ALA A 236 -4.46 -6.38 -15.48
N SER A 237 -5.06 -5.38 -16.11
CA SER A 237 -4.72 -4.95 -17.48
C SER A 237 -3.73 -3.78 -17.51
N PHE A 238 -3.43 -3.16 -16.37
CA PHE A 238 -2.47 -2.06 -16.33
C PHE A 238 -1.04 -2.57 -16.42
N THR A 239 -0.28 -2.02 -17.36
CA THR A 239 1.09 -2.49 -17.62
C THR A 239 2.11 -1.93 -16.62
N SER A 240 1.96 -0.68 -16.19
CA SER A 240 2.87 -0.02 -15.26
C SER A 240 2.89 -0.75 -13.90
N VAL A 241 1.73 -0.89 -13.32
CA VAL A 241 1.52 -1.61 -12.06
C VAL A 241 0.47 -2.71 -12.28
N PRO A 242 0.76 -3.98 -11.93
CA PRO A 242 1.96 -4.41 -11.20
C PRO A 242 3.16 -4.78 -12.06
N TYR A 243 3.05 -4.94 -13.39
CA TYR A 243 3.99 -5.73 -14.17
C TYR A 243 5.36 -5.08 -14.39
N VAL A 244 5.41 -3.79 -14.78
CA VAL A 244 6.70 -3.11 -15.00
C VAL A 244 7.44 -2.96 -13.68
N GLU A 245 6.77 -2.50 -12.63
CA GLU A 245 7.39 -2.35 -11.31
C GLU A 245 7.87 -3.70 -10.74
N PHE A 246 7.12 -4.78 -11.00
CA PHE A 246 7.57 -6.14 -10.65
C PHE A 246 8.80 -6.55 -11.47
N GLY A 247 8.78 -6.31 -12.78
CA GLY A 247 9.86 -6.69 -13.70
C GLY A 247 11.17 -5.95 -13.42
N VAL A 248 11.11 -4.68 -13.01
CA VAL A 248 12.29 -3.90 -12.60
C VAL A 248 12.63 -4.09 -11.12
N ALA A 249 11.86 -4.90 -10.41
CA ALA A 249 12.01 -5.22 -8.99
C ALA A 249 11.82 -4.03 -8.02
N ALA A 250 11.12 -2.98 -8.43
CA ALA A 250 10.79 -1.83 -7.58
C ALA A 250 9.61 -2.15 -6.63
N MET A 251 9.72 -3.25 -5.88
CA MET A 251 8.60 -3.84 -5.13
C MET A 251 8.12 -3.03 -3.93
N PRO A 252 8.96 -2.38 -3.12
CA PRO A 252 8.48 -1.47 -2.09
C PRO A 252 7.66 -0.32 -2.69
N ASN A 253 8.09 0.20 -3.84
CA ASN A 253 7.39 1.25 -4.57
C ASN A 253 6.01 0.77 -5.08
N LEU A 254 5.96 -0.40 -5.72
CA LEU A 254 4.71 -1.05 -6.15
C LEU A 254 3.75 -1.26 -4.97
N ALA A 255 4.23 -1.83 -3.87
CA ALA A 255 3.42 -2.07 -2.68
C ALA A 255 2.86 -0.76 -2.11
N ALA A 256 3.68 0.30 -2.07
CA ALA A 256 3.26 1.62 -1.60
C ALA A 256 2.15 2.22 -2.47
N TYR A 257 2.25 2.11 -3.80
CA TYR A 257 1.18 2.53 -4.71
C TYR A 257 -0.11 1.76 -4.48
N GLY A 258 -0.01 0.44 -4.33
CA GLY A 258 -1.18 -0.40 -4.10
C GLY A 258 -1.91 -0.10 -2.80
N VAL A 259 -1.18 0.14 -1.70
CA VAL A 259 -1.79 0.50 -0.41
C VAL A 259 -2.20 1.97 -0.32
N ALA A 260 -1.70 2.85 -1.19
CA ALA A 260 -2.10 4.25 -1.24
C ALA A 260 -3.58 4.43 -1.56
N ILE A 261 -4.12 3.61 -2.47
CA ILE A 261 -5.52 3.69 -2.91
C ILE A 261 -6.50 3.47 -1.75
N PRO A 262 -6.49 2.33 -1.04
CA PRO A 262 -7.40 2.11 0.08
C PRO A 262 -7.12 3.05 1.26
N THR A 263 -5.88 3.51 1.45
CA THR A 263 -5.53 4.51 2.47
C THR A 263 -6.18 5.86 2.17
N PHE A 264 -6.16 6.32 0.93
CA PHE A 264 -6.90 7.51 0.50
C PHE A 264 -8.40 7.39 0.83
N VAL A 265 -9.02 6.25 0.52
CA VAL A 265 -10.44 6.00 0.83
C VAL A 265 -10.69 6.05 2.35
N LEU A 266 -9.81 5.46 3.14
CA LEU A 266 -9.92 5.49 4.60
C LEU A 266 -9.78 6.93 5.15
N ILE A 267 -8.79 7.69 4.69
CA ILE A 267 -8.58 9.09 5.12
C ILE A 267 -9.81 9.94 4.78
N THR A 268 -10.33 9.87 3.56
CA THR A 268 -11.53 10.63 3.18
C THR A 268 -12.77 10.21 3.97
N SER A 269 -12.82 8.96 4.45
CA SER A 269 -13.90 8.50 5.32
C SER A 269 -13.88 9.17 6.71
N THR A 270 -12.72 9.64 7.19
CA THR A 270 -12.60 10.30 8.51
C THR A 270 -13.34 11.64 8.57
N LEU A 271 -13.60 12.25 7.42
CA LEU A 271 -14.37 13.50 7.35
C LEU A 271 -15.81 13.33 7.87
N ARG A 272 -16.35 12.12 7.78
CA ARG A 272 -17.67 11.77 8.32
C ARG A 272 -17.58 10.92 9.59
N HIS A 273 -16.51 10.13 9.75
CA HIS A 273 -16.32 9.14 10.80
C HIS A 273 -14.99 9.39 11.54
N ARG A 274 -14.97 10.32 12.47
CA ARG A 274 -13.77 10.74 13.20
C ARG A 274 -13.15 9.64 14.06
N ASP A 275 -13.93 8.65 14.44
CA ASP A 275 -13.46 7.44 15.15
C ASP A 275 -12.51 6.57 14.30
N ARG A 276 -12.45 6.80 12.97
CA ARG A 276 -11.50 6.15 12.06
C ARG A 276 -10.14 6.85 11.96
N ILE A 277 -9.97 8.02 12.59
CA ILE A 277 -8.69 8.76 12.54
C ILE A 277 -7.50 7.90 12.96
N PRO A 278 -7.51 7.13 14.07
CA PRO A 278 -6.37 6.32 14.45
C PRO A 278 -5.99 5.28 13.38
N ALA A 279 -6.97 4.64 12.75
CA ALA A 279 -6.71 3.70 11.65
C ALA A 279 -6.14 4.41 10.42
N ALA A 280 -6.62 5.61 10.10
CA ALA A 280 -6.11 6.41 8.99
C ALA A 280 -4.65 6.86 9.23
N VAL A 281 -4.31 7.25 10.46
CA VAL A 281 -2.93 7.55 10.86
C VAL A 281 -2.04 6.31 10.66
N LEU A 282 -2.46 5.17 11.18
CA LEU A 282 -1.69 3.92 11.06
C LEU A 282 -1.50 3.50 9.60
N ALA A 283 -2.54 3.58 8.78
CA ALA A 283 -2.45 3.26 7.36
C ALA A 283 -1.48 4.20 6.63
N LEU A 284 -1.55 5.50 6.92
CA LEU A 284 -0.67 6.49 6.30
C LEU A 284 0.79 6.31 6.75
N VAL A 285 1.02 5.97 8.03
CA VAL A 285 2.34 5.55 8.53
C VAL A 285 2.83 4.35 7.73
N GLY A 286 1.98 3.33 7.52
CA GLY A 286 2.32 2.15 6.73
C GLY A 286 2.75 2.48 5.31
N VAL A 287 1.97 3.31 4.61
CA VAL A 287 2.26 3.72 3.22
C VAL A 287 3.62 4.41 3.11
N PHE A 288 3.88 5.42 3.95
CA PHE A 288 5.16 6.14 3.94
C PHE A 288 6.35 5.26 4.31
N SER A 289 6.14 4.31 5.23
CA SER A 289 7.20 3.42 5.71
C SER A 289 7.50 2.28 4.75
N VAL A 290 6.59 1.94 3.83
CA VAL A 290 6.87 1.01 2.73
C VAL A 290 7.71 1.70 1.67
N HIS A 291 7.28 2.89 1.23
CA HIS A 291 8.03 3.75 0.31
C HIS A 291 7.44 5.16 0.30
N LEU A 292 8.30 6.17 0.29
CA LEU A 292 7.90 7.58 0.35
C LEU A 292 6.96 7.99 -0.80
N THR A 293 7.17 7.43 -2.00
CA THR A 293 6.35 7.74 -3.19
C THR A 293 4.88 7.43 -2.98
N GLY A 294 4.54 6.34 -2.27
CA GLY A 294 3.15 6.02 -1.94
C GLY A 294 2.48 7.10 -1.08
N GLY A 295 3.21 7.66 -0.12
CA GLY A 295 2.73 8.78 0.68
C GLY A 295 2.45 10.02 -0.18
N PHE A 296 3.34 10.36 -1.11
CA PHE A 296 3.12 11.44 -2.07
C PHE A 296 1.90 11.18 -2.97
N VAL A 297 1.68 9.93 -3.41
CA VAL A 297 0.47 9.56 -4.17
C VAL A 297 -0.80 9.79 -3.35
N VAL A 298 -0.82 9.44 -2.06
CA VAL A 298 -1.96 9.73 -1.18
C VAL A 298 -2.20 11.24 -1.09
N ILE A 299 -1.14 12.04 -0.92
CA ILE A 299 -1.24 13.51 -0.85
C ILE A 299 -1.82 14.06 -2.16
N LEU A 300 -1.32 13.61 -3.31
CA LEU A 300 -1.82 14.03 -4.62
C LEU A 300 -3.30 13.67 -4.82
N PHE A 301 -3.71 12.47 -4.41
CA PHE A 301 -5.11 12.06 -4.47
C PHE A 301 -6.00 12.91 -3.56
N LEU A 302 -5.54 13.23 -2.35
CA LEU A 302 -6.27 14.10 -1.42
C LEU A 302 -6.40 15.53 -1.97
N LEU A 303 -5.33 16.09 -2.53
CA LEU A 303 -5.33 17.41 -3.14
C LEU A 303 -6.26 17.46 -4.36
N ALA A 304 -6.16 16.49 -5.27
CA ALA A 304 -7.01 16.42 -6.45
C ALA A 304 -8.50 16.28 -6.06
N TRP A 305 -8.79 15.36 -5.13
CA TRP A 305 -10.15 15.18 -4.62
C TRP A 305 -10.68 16.44 -3.94
N TRP A 306 -9.87 17.08 -3.10
CA TRP A 306 -10.29 18.28 -2.36
C TRP A 306 -10.53 19.48 -3.30
N LEU A 307 -9.69 19.67 -4.32
CA LEU A 307 -9.86 20.69 -5.35
C LEU A 307 -11.13 20.47 -6.16
N LEU A 308 -11.37 19.23 -6.62
CA LEU A 308 -12.59 18.88 -7.35
C LEU A 308 -13.83 19.10 -6.48
N ASP A 309 -13.81 18.63 -5.22
CA ASP A 309 -14.92 18.85 -4.30
C ASP A 309 -15.13 20.37 -4.01
N ALA A 310 -14.06 21.16 -3.99
CA ALA A 310 -14.18 22.62 -3.84
C ALA A 310 -14.83 23.29 -5.04
N LEU A 311 -14.58 22.81 -6.26
CA LEU A 311 -15.20 23.33 -7.48
C LEU A 311 -16.70 22.99 -7.54
N PHE A 312 -17.08 21.77 -7.18
CA PHE A 312 -18.48 21.33 -7.27
C PHE A 312 -19.32 21.67 -6.04
N HIS A 313 -18.69 21.90 -4.87
CA HIS A 313 -19.36 22.23 -3.61
C HIS A 313 -18.70 23.44 -2.93
N PRO A 314 -18.73 24.63 -3.52
CA PRO A 314 -17.95 25.79 -3.04
C PRO A 314 -18.38 26.29 -1.64
N VAL A 315 -19.62 26.03 -1.21
CA VAL A 315 -20.21 26.56 0.04
C VAL A 315 -19.96 25.62 1.25
N ARG A 316 -19.32 24.48 1.03
CA ARG A 316 -19.05 23.50 2.10
C ARG A 316 -18.00 24.03 3.09
N GLY A 317 -18.20 23.75 4.38
CA GLY A 317 -17.28 24.15 5.46
C GLY A 317 -15.92 23.45 5.37
N ARG A 318 -14.92 24.13 4.79
CA ARG A 318 -13.59 23.59 4.54
C ARG A 318 -12.68 23.51 5.77
N LEU A 319 -12.88 24.38 6.76
CA LEU A 319 -12.06 24.40 7.98
C LEU A 319 -12.17 23.10 8.78
N ALA A 320 -13.37 22.54 8.88
CA ALA A 320 -13.57 21.26 9.54
C ALA A 320 -12.86 20.10 8.82
N ASP A 321 -12.86 20.11 7.48
CA ASP A 321 -12.14 19.14 6.67
C ASP A 321 -10.62 19.26 6.92
N VAL A 322 -10.07 20.49 6.85
CA VAL A 322 -8.63 20.75 7.13
C VAL A 322 -8.25 20.29 8.53
N ALA A 323 -9.07 20.60 9.55
CA ALA A 323 -8.82 20.17 10.91
C ALA A 323 -8.80 18.64 11.04
N THR A 324 -9.72 17.94 10.35
CA THR A 324 -9.80 16.48 10.39
C THR A 324 -8.63 15.84 9.64
N LEU A 325 -8.28 16.36 8.46
CA LEU A 325 -7.09 15.90 7.71
C LEU A 325 -5.80 16.20 8.49
N GLY A 326 -5.73 17.35 9.18
CA GLY A 326 -4.64 17.69 10.09
C GLY A 326 -4.53 16.71 11.26
N ALA A 327 -5.67 16.25 11.82
CA ALA A 327 -5.69 15.24 12.86
C ALA A 327 -5.18 13.86 12.38
N VAL A 328 -5.14 13.60 11.10
CA VAL A 328 -4.46 12.42 10.51
C VAL A 328 -3.00 12.76 10.21
N ALA A 329 -2.72 13.87 9.55
CA ALA A 329 -1.39 14.22 9.06
C ALA A 329 -0.39 14.48 10.20
N VAL A 330 -0.77 15.26 11.22
CA VAL A 330 0.14 15.65 12.31
C VAL A 330 0.65 14.45 13.10
N PRO A 331 -0.20 13.54 13.63
CA PRO A 331 0.30 12.35 14.32
C PRO A 331 1.13 11.45 13.39
N THR A 332 0.77 11.34 12.11
CA THR A 332 1.57 10.58 11.13
C THR A 332 2.97 11.16 11.01
N MET A 333 3.10 12.49 10.85
CA MET A 333 4.40 13.15 10.75
C MET A 333 5.24 13.01 12.02
N LEU A 334 4.62 13.08 13.19
CA LEU A 334 5.31 12.90 14.46
C LEU A 334 5.85 11.47 14.62
N VAL A 335 5.06 10.48 14.25
CA VAL A 335 5.47 9.06 14.27
C VAL A 335 6.59 8.79 13.27
N LEU A 336 6.53 9.39 12.09
CA LEU A 336 7.51 9.22 11.03
C LEU A 336 8.73 10.14 11.18
N ALA A 337 8.78 11.00 12.18
CA ALA A 337 9.89 11.95 12.35
C ALA A 337 11.28 11.29 12.33
N PRO A 338 11.54 10.14 12.98
CA PRO A 338 12.83 9.46 12.88
C PRO A 338 13.18 9.06 11.44
N GLN A 339 12.20 8.62 10.66
CA GLN A 339 12.39 8.24 9.26
C GLN A 339 12.70 9.47 8.39
N PHE A 340 11.91 10.54 8.52
CA PHE A 340 12.14 11.78 7.77
C PHE A 340 13.48 12.43 8.10
N LEU A 341 13.89 12.41 9.36
CA LEU A 341 15.24 12.88 9.76
C LEU A 341 16.32 12.03 9.10
N GLY A 342 16.14 10.73 8.99
CA GLY A 342 17.05 9.84 8.25
C GLY A 342 17.12 10.21 6.77
N VAL A 343 15.99 10.47 6.12
CA VAL A 343 15.94 10.91 4.71
C VAL A 343 16.63 12.27 4.53
N LEU A 344 16.38 13.24 5.41
CA LEU A 344 16.98 14.57 5.32
C LEU A 344 18.51 14.54 5.44
N ARG A 345 19.06 13.64 6.26
CA ARG A 345 20.52 13.44 6.35
C ARG A 345 21.14 12.90 5.08
N GLN A 346 20.35 12.33 4.19
CA GLN A 346 20.77 11.81 2.88
C GLN A 346 20.47 12.77 1.72
N ALA A 347 19.83 13.91 1.99
CA ALA A 347 19.36 14.82 0.96
C ALA A 347 20.51 15.28 0.05
N ASP A 348 21.69 15.53 0.61
CA ASP A 348 22.89 15.95 -0.15
C ASP A 348 23.40 14.83 -1.06
N ILE A 349 23.35 13.58 -0.61
CA ILE A 349 23.74 12.41 -1.41
C ILE A 349 22.76 12.23 -2.58
N ILE A 350 21.45 12.37 -2.30
CA ILE A 350 20.40 12.23 -3.33
C ILE A 350 20.46 13.40 -4.31
N ALA A 351 20.63 14.63 -3.82
CA ALA A 351 20.70 15.83 -4.65
C ALA A 351 21.98 15.88 -5.52
N GLY A 352 23.07 15.27 -5.04
CA GLY A 352 24.31 15.15 -5.81
C GLY A 352 24.25 14.15 -6.97
N HIS A 353 23.23 13.28 -7.00
CA HIS A 353 22.99 12.36 -8.10
C HIS A 353 22.08 13.04 -9.15
N ALA A 354 22.67 13.60 -10.18
CA ALA A 354 21.93 14.05 -11.34
C ALA A 354 21.34 12.83 -12.08
N PHE A 355 20.08 12.56 -11.87
CA PHE A 355 19.35 11.63 -12.73
C PHE A 355 19.10 12.31 -14.07
N PRO A 356 19.70 11.86 -15.18
CA PRO A 356 19.47 12.47 -16.46
C PRO A 356 17.97 12.34 -16.80
N SER A 357 17.35 13.48 -17.09
CA SER A 357 15.99 13.48 -17.64
C SER A 357 16.07 13.04 -19.10
N PHE A 358 15.58 11.85 -19.42
CA PHE A 358 15.54 11.34 -20.79
C PHE A 358 14.43 11.96 -21.64
N LYS A 359 13.49 12.67 -21.01
CA LYS A 359 12.32 13.25 -21.67
C LYS A 359 12.08 14.70 -21.21
N SER A 360 11.56 15.52 -22.11
CA SER A 360 11.13 16.87 -21.75
C SER A 360 9.90 16.85 -20.83
N ALA A 361 9.66 17.93 -20.08
CA ALA A 361 8.46 18.07 -19.27
C ALA A 361 7.17 17.92 -20.09
N LYS A 362 7.17 18.44 -21.35
CA LYS A 362 6.07 18.26 -22.30
C LYS A 362 5.80 16.79 -22.60
N GLN A 363 6.86 16.02 -22.85
CA GLN A 363 6.71 14.59 -23.10
C GLN A 363 6.22 13.84 -21.85
N GLY A 364 6.66 14.24 -20.66
CA GLY A 364 6.16 13.67 -19.40
C GLY A 364 4.67 13.89 -19.20
N VAL A 365 4.15 15.07 -19.54
CA VAL A 365 2.70 15.36 -19.53
C VAL A 365 1.96 14.49 -20.55
N ILE A 366 2.47 14.37 -21.78
CA ILE A 366 1.87 13.51 -22.82
C ILE A 366 1.84 12.04 -22.33
N ASP A 367 2.93 11.54 -21.78
CA ASP A 367 3.02 10.18 -21.27
C ASP A 367 2.02 9.92 -20.13
N ALA A 368 1.83 10.91 -19.23
CA ALA A 368 0.83 10.83 -18.17
C ALA A 368 -0.61 10.80 -18.72
N LEU A 369 -0.92 11.66 -19.69
CA LEU A 369 -2.24 11.71 -20.31
C LEU A 369 -2.56 10.46 -21.12
N LEU A 370 -1.57 9.87 -21.77
CA LEU A 370 -1.72 8.65 -22.56
C LEU A 370 -1.46 7.36 -21.75
N LEU A 371 -1.27 7.48 -20.44
CA LEU A 371 -0.94 6.36 -19.54
C LEU A 371 0.29 5.56 -20.02
N HIS A 372 1.23 6.23 -20.72
CA HIS A 372 2.45 5.57 -21.18
C HIS A 372 3.32 5.14 -20.00
N THR A 373 3.86 3.93 -20.08
CA THR A 373 4.77 3.41 -19.06
C THR A 373 6.22 3.67 -19.43
N ARG A 374 7.11 3.58 -18.44
CA ARG A 374 8.55 3.83 -18.58
C ARG A 374 9.20 3.08 -19.76
N HIS A 375 8.76 1.87 -20.08
CA HIS A 375 9.43 0.96 -21.01
C HIS A 375 8.53 0.33 -22.07
N LEU A 376 7.22 0.60 -22.06
CA LEU A 376 6.24 -0.07 -22.92
C LEU A 376 5.35 0.97 -23.60
N ASN A 377 5.93 1.69 -24.59
CA ASN A 377 5.24 2.76 -25.27
C ASN A 377 4.13 2.29 -26.24
N ASP A 378 4.17 1.02 -26.67
CA ASP A 378 3.35 0.54 -27.79
C ASP A 378 2.52 -0.71 -27.44
N PHE A 379 2.10 -0.86 -26.19
CA PHE A 379 1.27 -1.98 -25.82
C PHE A 379 -0.20 -1.72 -26.19
N PRO A 380 -0.82 -2.48 -27.12
CA PRO A 380 -2.15 -2.13 -27.67
C PRO A 380 -3.27 -1.98 -26.64
N ILE A 381 -3.25 -2.76 -25.56
CA ILE A 381 -4.26 -2.71 -24.49
C ILE A 381 -4.26 -1.36 -23.78
N GLN A 382 -3.13 -0.68 -23.75
CA GLN A 382 -2.98 0.62 -23.08
C GLN A 382 -3.80 1.69 -23.80
N TYR A 383 -3.86 1.68 -25.12
CA TYR A 383 -4.72 2.61 -25.87
C TYR A 383 -6.20 2.35 -25.60
N GLY A 384 -6.61 1.10 -25.46
CA GLY A 384 -7.96 0.74 -25.03
C GLY A 384 -8.30 1.28 -23.63
N LEU A 385 -7.36 1.17 -22.67
CA LEU A 385 -7.54 1.72 -21.33
C LEU A 385 -7.62 3.25 -21.31
N VAL A 386 -6.82 3.95 -22.15
CA VAL A 386 -6.90 5.40 -22.32
C VAL A 386 -8.29 5.80 -22.83
N VAL A 387 -8.76 5.16 -23.90
CA VAL A 387 -10.08 5.44 -24.48
C VAL A 387 -11.19 5.21 -23.45
N LEU A 388 -11.17 4.08 -22.72
CA LEU A 388 -12.16 3.77 -21.68
C LEU A 388 -12.10 4.77 -20.52
N SER A 389 -10.91 5.22 -20.12
CA SER A 389 -10.75 6.19 -19.05
C SER A 389 -11.35 7.55 -19.42
N TYR A 390 -11.03 8.06 -20.61
CA TYR A 390 -11.56 9.36 -21.07
C TYR A 390 -13.06 9.29 -21.41
N ALA A 391 -13.53 8.18 -22.00
CA ALA A 391 -14.96 7.97 -22.22
C ALA A 391 -15.72 7.91 -20.88
N GLY A 392 -15.17 7.23 -19.88
CA GLY A 392 -15.75 7.19 -18.54
C GLY A 392 -15.83 8.59 -17.89
N MET A 393 -14.78 9.40 -18.03
CA MET A 393 -14.78 10.79 -17.55
C MET A 393 -15.80 11.68 -18.26
N ALA A 394 -16.05 11.45 -19.55
CA ALA A 394 -17.02 12.21 -20.33
C ALA A 394 -18.49 11.85 -20.02
N ILE A 395 -18.75 10.68 -19.43
CA ILE A 395 -20.09 10.20 -19.07
C ILE A 395 -20.47 10.60 -17.63
N LEU A 396 -19.49 10.86 -16.78
CA LEU A 396 -19.69 11.30 -15.39
C LEU A 396 -19.92 12.81 -15.31
#